data_840307728dbd155a0e66cb9f7d0e7ea4
#
_entry.id   840307728dbd155a0e66cb9f7d0e7ea4
#
_cell.length_a   1.000
_cell.length_b   1.000
_cell.length_c   1.000
_cell.angle_alpha   90.00
_cell.angle_beta   90.00
_cell.angle_gamma   90.00
#
_symmetry.space_group_name_H-M   'P 1'
#
loop_
_entity.id
_entity.type
_entity.pdbx_description
1 polymer ?
#
loop_
_entity_poly.entity_id
_entity_poly.type
_entity_poly.pdbx_seq_one_letter_code
_entity_poly.pdbx_strand_id
1 'polypeptide(L)'
;ALTNIDAEVSRLPQLYSALWDLFKEIKSTTDEEAFEVFLADDAVREEYYERLAEYSRALALALSSEKFLFSTPETDIKRYKTDLRKFQALKAAVKLRYAEGVDYRDYEPKIKKLLDTHIQASEVIQLHEPVNIFDEEAFNQVKERQGLFESTRSKNAQADIIAHATKKVISEKFDEDPTYFKKFSILIQQAIDDFRAKRIEDLEYLNRVLEIRDKVVRREHDGLPEALAGNDDAAAFYGVIQTAFSTHDLGEEKTSLLAAAAALQIHKIINENLKVQFWDDEDIQNKVINEIDDYLFDEIRSVHGVELTLQEMDEIIEKVLTVARHRHPK
;
A
#
# COMPACT_ATOMS: atom_id res chain seq x y z
N ALA A 1 8.91 -32.03 -28.77
CA ALA A 1 8.35 -31.54 -27.46
C ALA A 1 9.42 -31.44 -26.37
N LEU A 2 10.39 -32.36 -26.29
CA LEU A 2 11.46 -32.37 -25.26
C LEU A 2 12.49 -31.23 -25.43
N THR A 3 12.76 -30.81 -26.66
CA THR A 3 13.68 -29.69 -26.96
C THR A 3 13.18 -28.35 -26.49
N ASN A 4 11.89 -28.18 -26.26
CA ASN A 4 11.32 -26.92 -25.82
C ASN A 4 11.40 -26.74 -24.31
N ILE A 5 11.41 -27.80 -23.52
CA ILE A 5 11.45 -27.73 -22.04
C ILE A 5 12.83 -27.24 -21.57
N ASP A 6 13.92 -27.78 -22.10
CA ASP A 6 15.29 -27.36 -21.75
C ASP A 6 15.55 -25.88 -22.13
N ALA A 7 14.99 -25.43 -23.25
CA ALA A 7 15.08 -24.04 -23.66
C ALA A 7 14.29 -23.09 -22.71
N GLU A 8 13.10 -23.47 -22.31
CA GLU A 8 12.29 -22.70 -21.35
C GLU A 8 12.93 -22.67 -19.95
N VAL A 9 13.45 -23.80 -19.47
CA VAL A 9 14.15 -23.88 -18.19
C VAL A 9 15.41 -23.01 -18.19
N SER A 10 16.15 -22.95 -19.31
CA SER A 10 17.35 -22.12 -19.43
C SER A 10 17.06 -20.60 -19.38
N ARG A 11 15.83 -20.16 -19.67
CA ARG A 11 15.39 -18.77 -19.58
C ARG A 11 15.03 -18.32 -18.15
N LEU A 12 14.88 -19.28 -17.22
CA LEU A 12 14.45 -18.97 -15.85
C LEU A 12 15.26 -17.86 -15.15
N PRO A 13 16.63 -17.86 -15.19
CA PRO A 13 17.41 -16.79 -14.56
C PRO A 13 17.16 -15.42 -15.19
N GLN A 14 16.93 -15.36 -16.50
CA GLN A 14 16.63 -14.13 -17.23
C GLN A 14 15.25 -13.59 -16.86
N LEU A 15 14.24 -14.46 -16.81
CA LEU A 15 12.87 -14.11 -16.44
C LEU A 15 12.80 -13.63 -14.98
N TYR A 16 13.55 -14.29 -14.09
CA TYR A 16 13.69 -13.85 -12.70
C TYR A 16 14.33 -12.47 -12.59
N SER A 17 15.43 -12.22 -13.30
CA SER A 17 16.08 -10.90 -13.32
C SER A 17 15.16 -9.85 -13.91
N ALA A 18 14.49 -10.13 -15.03
CA ALA A 18 13.58 -9.20 -15.68
C ALA A 18 12.41 -8.79 -14.78
N LEU A 19 11.91 -9.71 -13.93
CA LEU A 19 10.86 -9.39 -12.96
C LEU A 19 11.37 -8.47 -11.85
N TRP A 20 12.59 -8.69 -11.33
CA TRP A 20 13.23 -7.80 -10.37
C TRP A 20 13.63 -6.45 -10.95
N ASP A 21 14.07 -6.41 -12.22
CA ASP A 21 14.46 -5.18 -12.92
C ASP A 21 13.30 -4.18 -13.05
N LEU A 22 12.06 -4.65 -13.06
CA LEU A 22 10.88 -3.79 -13.03
C LEU A 22 10.89 -2.89 -11.79
N PHE A 23 11.34 -3.42 -10.65
CA PHE A 23 11.33 -2.75 -9.36
C PHE A 23 12.69 -2.13 -8.96
N LYS A 24 13.62 -1.96 -9.90
CA LYS A 24 14.99 -1.46 -9.63
C LYS A 24 15.04 -0.08 -8.96
N GLU A 25 13.99 0.72 -9.12
CA GLU A 25 13.89 2.06 -8.54
C GLU A 25 13.47 2.03 -7.07
N ILE A 26 12.92 0.91 -6.59
CA ILE A 26 12.52 0.74 -5.20
C ILE A 26 13.75 0.42 -4.35
N LYS A 27 14.08 1.33 -3.43
CA LYS A 27 15.31 1.23 -2.61
C LYS A 27 15.28 0.09 -1.59
N SER A 28 14.12 -0.26 -1.09
CA SER A 28 13.96 -1.31 -0.07
C SER A 28 13.12 -2.46 -0.62
N THR A 29 13.72 -3.63 -0.74
CA THR A 29 13.02 -4.85 -1.18
C THR A 29 12.02 -5.40 -0.15
N THR A 30 11.95 -4.80 1.03
CA THR A 30 11.04 -5.18 2.12
C THR A 30 9.89 -4.19 2.31
N ASP A 31 9.85 -3.13 1.53
CA ASP A 31 8.80 -2.12 1.54
C ASP A 31 7.66 -2.54 0.61
N GLU A 32 6.72 -3.33 1.15
CA GLU A 32 5.59 -3.88 0.37
C GLU A 32 4.70 -2.78 -0.21
N GLU A 33 4.50 -1.70 0.53
CA GLU A 33 3.70 -0.56 0.08
C GLU A 33 4.35 0.15 -1.11
N ALA A 34 5.68 0.36 -1.08
CA ALA A 34 6.37 0.96 -2.22
C ALA A 34 6.20 0.13 -3.50
N PHE A 35 6.16 -1.20 -3.41
CA PHE A 35 5.86 -2.08 -4.54
C PHE A 35 4.43 -1.91 -5.04
N GLU A 36 3.46 -1.81 -4.12
CA GLU A 36 2.05 -1.63 -4.48
C GLU A 36 1.83 -0.27 -5.15
N VAL A 37 2.38 0.80 -4.58
CA VAL A 37 2.30 2.16 -5.15
C VAL A 37 2.99 2.25 -6.51
N PHE A 38 4.15 1.59 -6.68
CA PHE A 38 4.83 1.53 -7.97
C PHE A 38 3.97 0.92 -9.07
N LEU A 39 3.10 -0.01 -8.72
CA LEU A 39 2.17 -0.69 -9.62
C LEU A 39 0.81 0.06 -9.77
N ALA A 40 0.74 1.34 -9.42
CA ALA A 40 -0.46 2.16 -9.62
C ALA A 40 -0.79 2.37 -11.12
N ASP A 41 0.23 2.53 -11.96
CA ASP A 41 0.06 2.66 -13.41
C ASP A 41 -0.40 1.35 -14.04
N ASP A 42 -1.48 1.38 -14.82
CA ASP A 42 -2.09 0.20 -15.44
C ASP A 42 -1.12 -0.53 -16.38
N ALA A 43 -0.35 0.21 -17.19
CA ALA A 43 0.58 -0.40 -18.13
C ALA A 43 1.75 -1.10 -17.41
N VAL A 44 2.27 -0.49 -16.34
CA VAL A 44 3.31 -1.09 -15.49
C VAL A 44 2.76 -2.32 -14.78
N ARG A 45 1.50 -2.28 -14.36
CA ARG A 45 0.81 -3.37 -13.69
C ARG A 45 0.56 -4.56 -14.62
N GLU A 46 0.13 -4.30 -15.86
CA GLU A 46 -0.01 -5.35 -16.87
C GLU A 46 1.33 -6.01 -17.20
N GLU A 47 2.37 -5.21 -17.41
CA GLU A 47 3.73 -5.72 -17.63
C GLU A 47 4.22 -6.60 -16.47
N TYR A 48 3.94 -6.19 -15.24
CA TYR A 48 4.23 -6.99 -14.04
C TYR A 48 3.50 -8.34 -14.06
N TYR A 49 2.20 -8.34 -14.40
CA TYR A 49 1.42 -9.58 -14.46
C TYR A 49 1.91 -10.53 -15.54
N GLU A 50 2.28 -10.02 -16.70
CA GLU A 50 2.85 -10.83 -17.79
C GLU A 50 4.19 -11.45 -17.38
N ARG A 51 5.13 -10.65 -16.87
CA ARG A 51 6.44 -11.12 -16.43
C ARG A 51 6.32 -12.14 -15.29
N LEU A 52 5.41 -11.92 -14.34
CA LEU A 52 5.15 -12.87 -13.26
C LEU A 52 4.56 -14.19 -13.79
N ALA A 53 3.68 -14.13 -14.77
CA ALA A 53 3.10 -15.33 -15.38
C ALA A 53 4.14 -16.15 -16.16
N GLU A 54 5.05 -15.49 -16.89
CA GLU A 54 6.17 -16.15 -17.59
C GLU A 54 7.14 -16.80 -16.60
N TYR A 55 7.55 -16.05 -15.58
CA TYR A 55 8.43 -16.56 -14.53
C TYR A 55 7.81 -17.75 -13.79
N SER A 56 6.52 -17.68 -13.44
CA SER A 56 5.81 -18.77 -12.76
C SER A 56 5.78 -20.03 -13.60
N ARG A 57 5.52 -19.90 -14.91
CA ARG A 57 5.52 -21.05 -15.85
C ARG A 57 6.91 -21.65 -15.99
N ALA A 58 7.94 -20.82 -16.17
CA ALA A 58 9.31 -21.30 -16.32
C ALA A 58 9.80 -22.00 -15.05
N LEU A 59 9.50 -21.46 -13.86
CA LEU A 59 9.86 -22.09 -12.59
C LEU A 59 9.12 -23.42 -12.39
N ALA A 60 7.85 -23.51 -12.75
CA ALA A 60 7.08 -24.73 -12.68
C ALA A 60 7.69 -25.84 -13.56
N LEU A 61 8.09 -25.50 -14.80
CA LEU A 61 8.79 -26.43 -15.71
C LEU A 61 10.17 -26.81 -15.16
N ALA A 62 10.93 -25.85 -14.63
CA ALA A 62 12.23 -26.13 -14.05
C ALA A 62 12.15 -27.09 -12.86
N LEU A 63 11.17 -26.91 -11.97
CA LEU A 63 10.95 -27.78 -10.82
C LEU A 63 10.48 -29.19 -11.19
N SER A 64 9.96 -29.41 -12.40
CA SER A 64 9.64 -30.73 -12.93
C SER A 64 10.81 -31.41 -13.67
N SER A 65 11.93 -30.70 -13.87
CA SER A 65 13.11 -31.19 -14.55
C SER A 65 14.13 -31.74 -13.55
N GLU A 66 14.39 -33.05 -13.59
CA GLU A 66 15.45 -33.68 -12.78
C GLU A 66 16.82 -33.02 -13.04
N LYS A 67 17.11 -32.69 -14.29
CA LYS A 67 18.37 -32.04 -14.68
C LYS A 67 18.54 -30.69 -13.98
N PHE A 68 17.49 -29.87 -13.90
CA PHE A 68 17.52 -28.63 -13.20
C PHE A 68 17.73 -28.80 -11.70
N LEU A 69 17.04 -29.76 -11.08
CA LEU A 69 17.15 -30.02 -9.63
C LEU A 69 18.55 -30.49 -9.24
N PHE A 70 19.23 -31.25 -10.11
CA PHE A 70 20.60 -31.69 -9.85
C PHE A 70 21.66 -30.64 -10.18
N SER A 71 21.43 -29.78 -11.16
CA SER A 71 22.44 -28.82 -11.62
C SER A 71 22.36 -27.44 -10.91
N THR A 72 21.24 -27.13 -10.24
CA THR A 72 21.02 -25.83 -9.58
C THR A 72 21.20 -25.95 -8.07
N PRO A 73 21.98 -25.05 -7.44
CA PRO A 73 22.15 -25.05 -5.99
C PRO A 73 20.79 -24.95 -5.27
N GLU A 74 20.63 -25.68 -4.18
CA GLU A 74 19.40 -25.69 -3.38
C GLU A 74 19.05 -24.27 -2.85
N THR A 75 20.06 -23.46 -2.54
CA THR A 75 19.90 -22.07 -2.14
C THR A 75 19.21 -21.22 -3.22
N ASP A 76 19.54 -21.42 -4.49
CA ASP A 76 18.93 -20.72 -5.61
C ASP A 76 17.50 -21.17 -5.86
N ILE A 77 17.25 -22.47 -5.78
CA ILE A 77 15.90 -23.04 -5.88
C ILE A 77 15.02 -22.47 -4.77
N LYS A 78 15.53 -22.39 -3.55
CA LYS A 78 14.81 -21.82 -2.40
C LYS A 78 14.52 -20.34 -2.62
N ARG A 79 15.50 -19.58 -3.14
CA ARG A 79 15.33 -18.16 -3.48
C ARG A 79 14.24 -17.97 -4.52
N TYR A 80 14.27 -18.68 -5.63
CA TYR A 80 13.24 -18.61 -6.66
C TYR A 80 11.84 -18.89 -6.12
N LYS A 81 11.70 -19.93 -5.30
CA LYS A 81 10.41 -20.27 -4.67
C LYS A 81 9.92 -19.19 -3.72
N THR A 82 10.81 -18.64 -2.89
CA THR A 82 10.47 -17.60 -1.91
C THR A 82 10.03 -16.32 -2.60
N ASP A 83 10.77 -15.91 -3.65
CA ASP A 83 10.45 -14.69 -4.38
C ASP A 83 9.19 -14.86 -5.24
N LEU A 84 8.92 -16.05 -5.78
CA LEU A 84 7.63 -16.30 -6.44
C LEU A 84 6.45 -16.08 -5.50
N ARG A 85 6.53 -16.57 -4.24
CA ARG A 85 5.49 -16.35 -3.24
C ARG A 85 5.30 -14.87 -2.93
N LYS A 86 6.42 -14.15 -2.78
CA LYS A 86 6.40 -12.71 -2.54
C LYS A 86 5.68 -11.96 -3.68
N PHE A 87 6.04 -12.23 -4.92
CA PHE A 87 5.41 -11.61 -6.08
C PHE A 87 3.94 -12.00 -6.25
N GLN A 88 3.58 -13.23 -5.89
CA GLN A 88 2.17 -13.63 -5.91
C GLN A 88 1.35 -12.94 -4.83
N ALA A 89 1.89 -12.77 -3.62
CA ALA A 89 1.26 -12.00 -2.57
C ALA A 89 1.11 -10.52 -2.98
N LEU A 90 2.15 -9.94 -3.60
CA LEU A 90 2.08 -8.59 -4.14
C LEU A 90 0.99 -8.46 -5.21
N LYS A 91 0.91 -9.41 -6.15
CA LYS A 91 -0.17 -9.41 -7.16
C LYS A 91 -1.55 -9.43 -6.51
N ALA A 92 -1.72 -10.19 -5.43
CA ALA A 92 -2.97 -10.24 -4.67
C ALA A 92 -3.32 -8.90 -4.04
N ALA A 93 -2.36 -8.28 -3.36
CA ALA A 93 -2.53 -7.00 -2.70
C ALA A 93 -2.86 -5.89 -3.72
N VAL A 94 -2.14 -5.85 -4.84
CA VAL A 94 -2.36 -4.90 -5.93
C VAL A 94 -3.74 -5.04 -6.56
N LYS A 95 -4.19 -6.27 -6.83
CA LYS A 95 -5.57 -6.50 -7.35
C LYS A 95 -6.64 -6.04 -6.39
N LEU A 96 -6.43 -6.23 -5.09
CA LEU A 96 -7.35 -5.74 -4.07
C LEU A 96 -7.34 -4.21 -3.99
N ARG A 97 -6.15 -3.62 -4.01
CA ARG A 97 -5.95 -2.17 -3.92
C ARG A 97 -6.58 -1.41 -5.08
N TYR A 98 -6.43 -1.91 -6.31
CA TYR A 98 -6.92 -1.25 -7.53
C TYR A 98 -8.24 -1.83 -8.04
N ALA A 99 -8.97 -2.55 -7.19
CA ALA A 99 -10.31 -3.12 -7.45
C ALA A 99 -10.44 -3.89 -8.77
N GLU A 100 -9.36 -4.54 -9.21
CA GLU A 100 -9.39 -5.36 -10.41
C GLU A 100 -10.27 -6.61 -10.18
N GLY A 101 -11.45 -6.61 -10.75
CA GLY A 101 -12.45 -7.66 -10.60
C GLY A 101 -12.08 -8.96 -11.34
N VAL A 102 -11.10 -9.72 -10.85
CA VAL A 102 -10.80 -11.07 -11.35
C VAL A 102 -10.87 -12.07 -10.20
N ASP A 103 -11.66 -13.13 -10.44
CA ASP A 103 -11.91 -14.19 -9.48
C ASP A 103 -10.60 -14.92 -9.10
N TYR A 104 -10.10 -14.60 -7.93
CA TYR A 104 -8.84 -15.09 -7.36
C TYR A 104 -8.88 -16.60 -7.08
N ARG A 105 -10.08 -17.18 -7.02
CA ARG A 105 -10.32 -18.57 -6.60
C ARG A 105 -9.81 -19.63 -7.59
N ASP A 106 -9.61 -19.26 -8.85
CA ASP A 106 -9.23 -20.23 -9.88
C ASP A 106 -7.73 -20.51 -9.99
N TYR A 107 -6.87 -19.60 -9.51
CA TYR A 107 -5.40 -19.72 -9.64
C TYR A 107 -4.70 -20.15 -8.36
N GLU A 108 -5.19 -19.75 -7.20
CA GLU A 108 -4.58 -20.06 -5.90
C GLU A 108 -4.45 -21.58 -5.66
N PRO A 109 -5.47 -22.43 -5.92
CA PRO A 109 -5.37 -23.87 -5.70
C PRO A 109 -4.36 -24.54 -6.62
N LYS A 110 -4.21 -24.07 -7.87
CA LYS A 110 -3.30 -24.68 -8.85
C LYS A 110 -1.84 -24.36 -8.51
N ILE A 111 -1.55 -23.13 -8.11
CA ILE A 111 -0.20 -22.70 -7.72
C ILE A 111 0.18 -23.29 -6.36
N LYS A 112 -0.75 -23.30 -5.39
CA LYS A 112 -0.56 -23.94 -4.10
C LYS A 112 -0.27 -25.42 -4.24
N LYS A 113 -1.04 -26.15 -5.04
CA LYS A 113 -0.82 -27.56 -5.33
C LYS A 113 0.54 -27.82 -5.98
N LEU A 114 1.00 -26.94 -6.87
CA LEU A 114 2.30 -27.03 -7.54
C LEU A 114 3.46 -26.77 -6.59
N LEU A 115 3.32 -25.78 -5.71
CA LEU A 115 4.30 -25.49 -4.65
C LEU A 115 4.31 -26.59 -3.58
N ASP A 116 3.15 -27.11 -3.16
CA ASP A 116 3.02 -28.14 -2.13
C ASP A 116 3.53 -29.51 -2.63
N THR A 117 3.39 -29.81 -3.93
CA THR A 117 3.86 -31.07 -4.52
C THR A 117 5.39 -31.13 -4.61
N HIS A 118 6.08 -29.98 -4.70
CA HIS A 118 7.53 -29.90 -4.83
C HIS A 118 8.25 -29.35 -3.58
N ILE A 119 7.52 -29.07 -2.52
CA ILE A 119 8.08 -28.71 -1.22
C ILE A 119 7.79 -29.87 -0.28
N GLN A 120 8.80 -30.71 -0.02
CA GLN A 120 8.78 -31.53 1.19
C GLN A 120 8.75 -30.56 2.36
N ALA A 121 7.67 -30.61 3.11
CA ALA A 121 7.37 -29.71 4.20
C ALA A 121 8.43 -29.79 5.30
N SER A 122 9.28 -28.79 5.37
CA SER A 122 9.71 -28.31 6.66
C SER A 122 8.61 -27.37 7.14
N GLU A 123 7.87 -27.80 8.16
CA GLU A 123 6.79 -27.12 8.86
C GLU A 123 6.22 -25.88 8.16
N VAL A 124 5.05 -26.04 7.57
CA VAL A 124 4.17 -24.91 7.23
C VAL A 124 3.82 -24.26 8.55
N ILE A 125 4.55 -23.20 8.88
CA ILE A 125 4.07 -22.26 9.89
C ILE A 125 2.79 -21.68 9.29
N GLN A 126 1.67 -22.10 9.83
CA GLN A 126 0.38 -21.51 9.52
C GLN A 126 0.52 -20.02 9.77
N LEU A 127 0.65 -19.23 8.71
CA LEU A 127 0.47 -17.79 8.77
C LEU A 127 -0.95 -17.60 9.30
N HIS A 128 -1.06 -16.97 10.44
CA HIS A 128 -2.35 -16.74 11.10
C HIS A 128 -3.30 -16.08 10.12
N GLU A 129 -4.60 -16.33 10.33
CA GLU A 129 -5.65 -15.51 9.72
C GLU A 129 -5.28 -14.03 9.85
N PRO A 130 -5.48 -13.23 8.80
CA PRO A 130 -5.11 -11.81 8.81
C PRO A 130 -5.75 -11.14 10.04
N VAL A 131 -4.92 -10.61 10.91
CA VAL A 131 -5.39 -9.91 12.11
C VAL A 131 -6.06 -8.63 11.68
N ASN A 132 -7.37 -8.53 11.92
CA ASN A 132 -8.07 -7.27 11.73
C ASN A 132 -7.66 -6.30 12.84
N ILE A 133 -6.86 -5.28 12.51
CA ILE A 133 -6.36 -4.30 13.50
C ILE A 133 -7.47 -3.40 14.08
N PHE A 134 -8.65 -3.33 13.43
CA PHE A 134 -9.81 -2.58 13.89
C PHE A 134 -10.71 -3.40 14.82
N ASP A 135 -10.59 -4.74 14.83
CA ASP A 135 -11.31 -5.62 15.72
C ASP A 135 -10.52 -5.75 17.03
N GLU A 136 -10.94 -5.00 18.05
CA GLU A 136 -10.29 -5.01 19.37
C GLU A 136 -10.34 -6.39 20.03
N GLU A 137 -11.40 -7.17 19.80
CA GLU A 137 -11.57 -8.49 20.38
C GLU A 137 -10.61 -9.49 19.71
N ALA A 138 -10.54 -9.51 18.39
CA ALA A 138 -9.57 -10.31 17.62
C ALA A 138 -8.13 -9.86 17.91
N PHE A 139 -7.90 -8.56 18.03
CA PHE A 139 -6.58 -8.00 18.34
C PHE A 139 -6.14 -8.35 19.79
N ASN A 140 -7.03 -8.23 20.77
CA ASN A 140 -6.76 -8.60 22.15
C ASN A 140 -6.55 -10.11 22.29
N GLN A 141 -7.23 -10.95 21.51
CA GLN A 141 -6.95 -12.40 21.46
C GLN A 141 -5.52 -12.69 20.97
N VAL A 142 -4.98 -11.92 20.03
CA VAL A 142 -3.56 -12.03 19.63
C VAL A 142 -2.65 -11.61 20.76
N LYS A 143 -3.06 -10.61 21.54
CA LYS A 143 -2.33 -10.09 22.71
C LYS A 143 -2.46 -11.02 23.92
N GLU A 144 -3.62 -11.64 24.15
CA GLU A 144 -3.95 -12.49 25.32
C GLU A 144 -3.66 -13.99 25.10
N ARG A 145 -3.62 -14.49 23.87
CA ARG A 145 -3.15 -15.87 23.57
C ARG A 145 -1.73 -16.14 24.07
N GLN A 146 -1.08 -15.15 24.64
CA GLN A 146 0.17 -15.28 25.40
C GLN A 146 0.07 -16.16 26.65
N GLY A 147 -1.09 -16.22 27.31
CA GLY A 147 -1.25 -16.98 28.56
C GLY A 147 -1.33 -18.50 28.40
N LEU A 148 -1.56 -19.03 27.19
CA LEU A 148 -1.73 -20.46 26.94
C LEU A 148 -0.53 -21.13 26.24
N PHE A 149 0.44 -20.34 25.74
CA PHE A 149 1.68 -20.86 25.15
C PHE A 149 2.89 -20.06 25.65
N GLU A 150 3.20 -20.24 26.90
CA GLU A 150 4.24 -19.52 27.65
C GLU A 150 5.69 -19.77 27.19
N SER A 151 5.95 -20.41 26.07
CA SER A 151 7.31 -20.83 25.76
C SER A 151 7.90 -20.45 24.40
N THR A 152 7.19 -19.86 23.42
CA THR A 152 7.85 -19.80 22.09
C THR A 152 7.54 -18.59 21.18
N ARG A 153 6.71 -17.61 21.53
CA ARG A 153 6.58 -16.41 20.72
C ARG A 153 7.23 -15.22 21.41
N SER A 154 8.42 -14.88 20.93
CA SER A 154 9.14 -13.69 21.34
C SER A 154 8.30 -12.44 21.04
N LYS A 155 8.50 -11.37 21.81
CA LYS A 155 7.83 -10.06 21.61
C LYS A 155 8.02 -9.52 20.20
N ASN A 156 9.14 -9.86 19.54
CA ASN A 156 9.42 -9.51 18.16
C ASN A 156 8.44 -10.17 17.17
N ALA A 157 8.10 -11.45 17.35
CA ALA A 157 7.14 -12.12 16.48
C ALA A 157 5.74 -11.50 16.56
N GLN A 158 5.35 -11.01 17.75
CA GLN A 158 4.10 -10.27 17.93
C GLN A 158 4.15 -8.91 17.23
N ALA A 159 5.27 -8.18 17.44
CA ALA A 159 5.49 -6.90 16.79
C ALA A 159 5.45 -7.04 15.26
N ASP A 160 6.06 -8.10 14.71
CA ASP A 160 6.03 -8.37 13.27
C ASP A 160 4.60 -8.63 12.76
N ILE A 161 3.80 -9.42 13.46
CA ILE A 161 2.39 -9.67 13.08
C ILE A 161 1.60 -8.37 13.06
N ILE A 162 1.72 -7.54 14.10
CA ILE A 162 1.01 -6.26 14.22
C ILE A 162 1.52 -5.27 13.16
N ALA A 163 2.84 -5.20 12.94
CA ALA A 163 3.45 -4.35 11.93
C ALA A 163 2.93 -4.69 10.52
N HIS A 164 2.93 -5.98 10.16
CA HIS A 164 2.45 -6.42 8.85
C HIS A 164 0.94 -6.18 8.70
N ALA A 165 0.13 -6.45 9.72
CA ALA A 165 -1.31 -6.17 9.68
C ALA A 165 -1.60 -4.67 9.54
N THR A 166 -0.83 -3.82 10.24
CA THR A 166 -0.96 -2.36 10.15
C THR A 166 -0.50 -1.85 8.77
N LYS A 167 0.62 -2.35 8.25
CA LYS A 167 1.06 -2.01 6.87
C LYS A 167 0.02 -2.39 5.82
N LYS A 168 -0.60 -3.55 5.96
CA LYS A 168 -1.66 -3.99 5.05
C LYS A 168 -2.83 -3.01 5.04
N VAL A 169 -3.31 -2.58 6.21
CA VAL A 169 -4.38 -1.58 6.31
C VAL A 169 -3.95 -0.23 5.73
N ILE A 170 -2.71 0.20 5.98
CA ILE A 170 -2.16 1.41 5.39
C ILE A 170 -2.19 1.33 3.86
N SER A 171 -1.78 0.20 3.28
CA SER A 171 -1.83 -0.03 1.83
C SER A 171 -3.25 -0.02 1.28
N GLU A 172 -4.17 -0.74 1.92
CA GLU A 172 -5.57 -0.86 1.48
C GLU A 172 -6.31 0.49 1.52
N LYS A 173 -5.91 1.37 2.43
CA LYS A 173 -6.57 2.68 2.66
C LYS A 173 -5.75 3.87 2.19
N PHE A 174 -4.63 3.61 1.53
CA PHE A 174 -3.69 4.66 1.14
C PHE A 174 -4.37 5.79 0.35
N ASP A 175 -5.20 5.45 -0.61
CA ASP A 175 -5.86 6.42 -1.48
C ASP A 175 -7.04 7.17 -0.81
N GLU A 176 -7.48 6.71 0.38
CA GLU A 176 -8.46 7.46 1.19
C GLU A 176 -7.83 8.71 1.86
N ASP A 177 -6.53 8.66 2.17
CA ASP A 177 -5.77 9.78 2.75
C ASP A 177 -4.25 9.55 2.54
N PRO A 178 -3.71 9.86 1.34
CA PRO A 178 -2.32 9.55 1.00
C PRO A 178 -1.31 10.22 1.93
N THR A 179 -1.58 11.44 2.39
CA THR A 179 -0.66 12.20 3.26
C THR A 179 -0.58 11.57 4.65
N TYR A 180 -1.71 11.21 5.21
CA TYR A 180 -1.80 10.53 6.51
C TYR A 180 -1.12 9.16 6.47
N PHE A 181 -1.53 8.32 5.54
CA PHE A 181 -1.03 6.95 5.48
C PHE A 181 0.44 6.86 5.09
N LYS A 182 0.95 7.79 4.25
CA LYS A 182 2.38 7.88 3.94
C LYS A 182 3.23 8.12 5.19
N LYS A 183 2.78 9.00 6.12
CA LYS A 183 3.46 9.24 7.38
C LYS A 183 3.59 7.96 8.20
N PHE A 184 2.50 7.21 8.36
CA PHE A 184 2.49 5.98 9.16
C PHE A 184 3.23 4.82 8.48
N SER A 185 3.22 4.76 7.15
CA SER A 185 4.06 3.84 6.38
C SER A 185 5.54 4.04 6.68
N ILE A 186 6.00 5.29 6.69
CA ILE A 186 7.39 5.63 7.02
C ILE A 186 7.71 5.24 8.47
N LEU A 187 6.84 5.58 9.42
CA LEU A 187 7.06 5.31 10.85
C LEU A 187 7.14 3.81 11.13
N ILE A 188 6.26 3.01 10.55
CA ILE A 188 6.27 1.56 10.77
C ILE A 188 7.48 0.91 10.11
N GLN A 189 7.90 1.41 8.94
CA GLN A 189 9.10 0.92 8.28
C GLN A 189 10.36 1.28 9.09
N GLN A 190 10.43 2.48 9.64
CA GLN A 190 11.53 2.88 10.54
C GLN A 190 11.61 1.99 11.78
N ALA A 191 10.47 1.66 12.42
CA ALA A 191 10.46 0.76 13.56
C ALA A 191 10.99 -0.64 13.21
N ILE A 192 10.61 -1.17 12.04
CA ILE A 192 11.10 -2.46 11.52
C ILE A 192 12.62 -2.39 11.25
N ASP A 193 13.09 -1.33 10.61
CA ASP A 193 14.50 -1.17 10.23
C ASP A 193 15.39 -0.97 11.47
N ASP A 194 14.94 -0.20 12.46
CA ASP A 194 15.64 -0.01 13.73
C ASP A 194 15.77 -1.33 14.50
N PHE A 195 14.71 -2.12 14.51
CA PHE A 195 14.74 -3.45 15.13
C PHE A 195 15.70 -4.40 14.39
N ARG A 196 15.62 -4.49 13.06
CA ARG A 196 16.52 -5.32 12.23
C ARG A 196 17.99 -4.90 12.35
N ALA A 197 18.23 -3.60 12.47
CA ALA A 197 19.56 -3.05 12.71
C ALA A 197 20.03 -3.19 14.17
N LYS A 198 19.23 -3.82 15.04
CA LYS A 198 19.48 -3.99 16.49
C LYS A 198 19.71 -2.66 17.23
N ARG A 199 19.04 -1.60 16.80
CA ARG A 199 19.05 -0.29 17.47
C ARG A 199 18.05 -0.22 18.61
N ILE A 200 17.00 -1.03 18.54
CA ILE A 200 15.94 -1.16 19.55
C ILE A 200 15.75 -2.62 19.93
N GLU A 201 15.29 -2.86 21.15
CA GLU A 201 15.01 -4.19 21.68
C GLU A 201 13.57 -4.62 21.40
N ASP A 202 13.29 -5.92 21.54
CA ASP A 202 11.99 -6.56 21.27
C ASP A 202 10.80 -5.82 21.92
N LEU A 203 10.95 -5.36 23.19
CA LEU A 203 9.89 -4.65 23.89
C LEU A 203 9.64 -3.25 23.31
N GLU A 204 10.71 -2.55 22.97
CA GLU A 204 10.61 -1.21 22.38
C GLU A 204 10.00 -1.29 20.99
N TYR A 205 10.40 -2.27 20.18
CA TYR A 205 9.81 -2.53 18.87
C TYR A 205 8.32 -2.80 18.98
N LEU A 206 7.89 -3.70 19.88
CA LEU A 206 6.48 -3.98 20.11
C LEU A 206 5.70 -2.73 20.52
N ASN A 207 6.23 -1.92 21.43
CA ASN A 207 5.56 -0.70 21.90
C ASN A 207 5.41 0.33 20.76
N ARG A 208 6.43 0.54 19.94
CA ARG A 208 6.37 1.46 18.79
C ARG A 208 5.32 1.01 17.77
N VAL A 209 5.28 -0.29 17.46
CA VAL A 209 4.31 -0.84 16.51
C VAL A 209 2.88 -0.72 17.05
N LEU A 210 2.67 -0.97 18.35
CA LEU A 210 1.38 -0.78 19.02
C LEU A 210 0.91 0.68 18.97
N GLU A 211 1.81 1.62 19.27
CA GLU A 211 1.49 3.05 19.20
C GLU A 211 1.08 3.47 17.78
N ILE A 212 1.84 3.04 16.77
CA ILE A 212 1.52 3.32 15.37
C ILE A 212 0.15 2.73 14.99
N ARG A 213 -0.09 1.47 15.35
CA ARG A 213 -1.39 0.80 15.13
C ARG A 213 -2.53 1.58 15.76
N ASP A 214 -2.38 1.98 17.01
CA ASP A 214 -3.43 2.67 17.74
C ASP A 214 -3.77 4.03 17.11
N LYS A 215 -2.77 4.77 16.67
CA LYS A 215 -2.97 6.02 15.91
C LYS A 215 -3.69 5.78 14.58
N VAL A 216 -3.28 4.74 13.83
CA VAL A 216 -3.94 4.37 12.56
C VAL A 216 -5.41 3.98 12.78
N VAL A 217 -5.69 3.19 13.81
CA VAL A 217 -7.07 2.74 14.13
C VAL A 217 -7.95 3.92 14.56
N ARG A 218 -7.42 4.83 15.37
CA ARG A 218 -8.17 5.99 15.86
C ARG A 218 -8.19 7.16 14.88
N ARG A 219 -7.51 7.06 13.75
CA ARG A 219 -7.31 8.16 12.80
C ARG A 219 -6.80 9.42 13.49
N GLU A 220 -5.83 9.28 14.41
CA GLU A 220 -5.23 10.40 15.11
C GLU A 220 -4.28 11.17 14.19
N HIS A 221 -4.65 12.40 13.88
CA HIS A 221 -3.83 13.33 13.09
C HIS A 221 -3.02 14.22 14.05
N ASP A 222 -1.71 13.99 14.15
CA ASP A 222 -0.83 14.89 14.89
C ASP A 222 -0.70 16.23 14.15
N GLY A 223 -1.09 17.33 14.80
CA GLY A 223 -0.95 18.68 14.24
C GLY A 223 -2.05 19.07 13.24
N LEU A 224 -3.19 18.37 13.23
CA LEU A 224 -4.35 18.79 12.47
C LEU A 224 -4.92 20.09 13.06
N PRO A 225 -5.20 21.12 12.24
CA PRO A 225 -5.89 22.32 12.69
C PRO A 225 -7.23 21.99 13.37
N GLU A 226 -7.53 22.66 14.49
CA GLU A 226 -8.77 22.44 15.26
C GLU A 226 -10.03 22.63 14.40
N ALA A 227 -9.98 23.50 13.41
CA ALA A 227 -11.08 23.72 12.46
C ALA A 227 -11.49 22.47 11.66
N LEU A 228 -10.61 21.48 11.55
CA LEU A 228 -10.85 20.21 10.83
C LEU A 228 -11.29 19.09 11.77
N ALA A 229 -11.34 19.35 13.07
CA ALA A 229 -11.69 18.32 14.05
C ALA A 229 -13.10 17.76 13.77
N GLY A 230 -13.18 16.43 13.67
CA GLY A 230 -14.44 15.72 13.39
C GLY A 230 -14.89 15.74 11.93
N ASN A 231 -14.07 16.25 11.00
CA ASN A 231 -14.33 16.19 9.57
C ASN A 231 -13.18 15.43 8.85
N ASP A 232 -13.29 14.12 8.81
CA ASP A 232 -12.26 13.23 8.26
C ASP A 232 -12.03 13.47 6.77
N ASP A 233 -13.04 13.88 6.01
CA ASP A 233 -12.91 14.15 4.58
C ASP A 233 -12.11 15.44 4.35
N ALA A 234 -12.47 16.51 5.06
CA ALA A 234 -11.70 17.75 5.01
C ALA A 234 -10.26 17.55 5.52
N ALA A 235 -10.05 16.68 6.53
CA ALA A 235 -8.71 16.35 7.02
C ALA A 235 -7.85 15.66 5.95
N ALA A 236 -8.44 14.74 5.17
CA ALA A 236 -7.73 14.09 4.06
C ALA A 236 -7.38 15.06 2.93
N PHE A 237 -8.30 15.98 2.58
CA PHE A 237 -8.03 17.04 1.61
C PHE A 237 -6.98 18.04 2.09
N TYR A 238 -6.99 18.35 3.39
CA TYR A 238 -5.99 19.23 4.02
C TYR A 238 -4.57 18.75 3.76
N GLY A 239 -4.29 17.46 3.92
CA GLY A 239 -2.96 16.91 3.68
C GLY A 239 -2.45 17.14 2.25
N VAL A 240 -3.33 16.99 1.26
CA VAL A 240 -3.03 17.26 -0.16
C VAL A 240 -2.74 18.75 -0.37
N ILE A 241 -3.63 19.61 0.09
CA ILE A 241 -3.55 21.07 -0.11
C ILE A 241 -2.36 21.66 0.65
N GLN A 242 -2.13 21.26 1.90
CA GLN A 242 -0.98 21.69 2.69
C GLN A 242 0.33 21.35 2.00
N THR A 243 0.44 20.15 1.42
CA THR A 243 1.63 19.75 0.67
C THR A 243 1.90 20.68 -0.51
N ALA A 244 0.86 21.05 -1.27
CA ALA A 244 0.98 21.98 -2.38
C ALA A 244 1.34 23.41 -1.90
N PHE A 245 0.66 23.91 -0.87
CA PHE A 245 0.92 25.27 -0.35
C PHE A 245 2.29 25.40 0.33
N SER A 246 2.86 24.31 0.85
CA SER A 246 4.18 24.31 1.48
C SER A 246 5.34 24.57 0.52
N THR A 247 5.09 24.51 -0.79
CA THR A 247 6.08 24.87 -1.82
C THR A 247 6.21 26.38 -2.00
N HIS A 248 5.27 27.16 -1.45
CA HIS A 248 5.23 28.61 -1.51
C HIS A 248 5.69 29.25 -0.19
N ASP A 249 6.33 30.41 -0.27
CA ASP A 249 6.91 31.10 0.90
C ASP A 249 5.85 31.86 1.71
N LEU A 250 4.96 31.12 2.37
CA LEU A 250 3.85 31.67 3.16
C LEU A 250 4.12 31.70 4.67
N GLY A 251 5.12 30.94 5.12
CA GLY A 251 5.31 30.61 6.54
C GLY A 251 4.33 29.52 7.03
N GLU A 252 4.78 28.75 7.99
CA GLU A 252 4.13 27.50 8.42
C GLU A 252 2.69 27.72 8.95
N GLU A 253 2.48 28.74 9.77
CA GLU A 253 1.18 29.07 10.37
C GLU A 253 0.15 29.50 9.30
N LYS A 254 0.54 30.38 8.38
CA LYS A 254 -0.34 30.85 7.31
C LYS A 254 -0.66 29.73 6.34
N THR A 255 0.33 28.89 5.99
CA THR A 255 0.13 27.71 5.15
C THR A 255 -0.91 26.78 5.76
N SER A 256 -0.77 26.46 7.05
CA SER A 256 -1.70 25.59 7.76
C SER A 256 -3.12 26.15 7.80
N LEU A 257 -3.28 27.43 8.13
CA LEU A 257 -4.59 28.09 8.19
C LEU A 257 -5.29 28.14 6.82
N LEU A 258 -4.57 28.54 5.78
CA LEU A 258 -5.12 28.61 4.42
C LEU A 258 -5.46 27.22 3.87
N ALA A 259 -4.59 26.23 4.10
CA ALA A 259 -4.87 24.86 3.69
C ALA A 259 -6.10 24.28 4.40
N ALA A 260 -6.30 24.58 5.69
CA ALA A 260 -7.49 24.16 6.42
C ALA A 260 -8.77 24.82 5.89
N ALA A 261 -8.73 26.13 5.63
CA ALA A 261 -9.85 26.86 5.05
C ALA A 261 -10.20 26.32 3.66
N ALA A 262 -9.18 26.08 2.81
CA ALA A 262 -9.37 25.50 1.48
C ALA A 262 -9.94 24.07 1.55
N ALA A 263 -9.45 23.24 2.46
CA ALA A 263 -9.96 21.88 2.65
C ALA A 263 -11.45 21.88 3.03
N LEU A 264 -11.87 22.75 3.94
CA LEU A 264 -13.27 22.88 4.34
C LEU A 264 -14.16 23.37 3.19
N GLN A 265 -13.69 24.36 2.43
CA GLN A 265 -14.47 24.89 1.30
C GLN A 265 -14.59 23.87 0.17
N ILE A 266 -13.50 23.18 -0.17
CA ILE A 266 -13.51 22.13 -1.19
C ILE A 266 -14.38 20.95 -0.74
N HIS A 267 -14.30 20.54 0.52
CA HIS A 267 -15.20 19.52 1.08
C HIS A 267 -16.66 19.94 0.94
N LYS A 268 -16.98 21.20 1.21
CA LYS A 268 -18.34 21.73 1.05
C LYS A 268 -18.80 21.67 -0.40
N ILE A 269 -17.98 22.10 -1.35
CA ILE A 269 -18.29 22.07 -2.80
C ILE A 269 -18.59 20.63 -3.23
N ILE A 270 -17.72 19.68 -2.86
CA ILE A 270 -17.89 18.27 -3.21
C ILE A 270 -19.18 17.72 -2.58
N ASN A 271 -19.37 17.93 -1.28
CA ASN A 271 -20.49 17.34 -0.54
C ASN A 271 -21.86 17.89 -1.00
N GLU A 272 -21.96 19.16 -1.39
CA GLU A 272 -23.19 19.77 -1.94
C GLU A 272 -23.58 19.17 -3.30
N ASN A 273 -22.59 18.64 -4.05
CA ASN A 273 -22.79 18.06 -5.36
C ASN A 273 -22.77 16.52 -5.34
N LEU A 274 -22.39 15.90 -4.23
CA LEU A 274 -22.28 14.46 -4.09
C LEU A 274 -23.70 13.82 -4.10
N LYS A 275 -24.07 13.21 -5.22
CA LYS A 275 -25.37 12.55 -5.42
C LYS A 275 -25.12 11.10 -5.85
N VAL A 276 -26.18 10.28 -5.84
CA VAL A 276 -26.13 8.94 -6.42
C VAL A 276 -25.64 9.03 -7.87
N GLN A 277 -24.63 8.25 -8.22
CA GLN A 277 -23.96 8.24 -9.53
C GLN A 277 -23.12 9.50 -9.85
N PHE A 278 -22.66 10.23 -8.85
CA PHE A 278 -21.78 11.39 -9.04
C PHE A 278 -20.57 11.06 -9.93
N TRP A 279 -19.95 9.90 -9.72
CA TRP A 279 -18.74 9.48 -10.45
C TRP A 279 -19.01 9.00 -11.88
N ASP A 280 -20.27 8.82 -12.28
CA ASP A 280 -20.70 8.44 -13.62
C ASP A 280 -21.27 9.65 -14.40
N ASP A 281 -21.41 10.83 -13.75
CA ASP A 281 -21.98 12.04 -14.34
C ASP A 281 -20.87 13.08 -14.60
N GLU A 282 -20.42 13.14 -15.85
CA GLU A 282 -19.36 14.08 -16.27
C GLU A 282 -19.77 15.57 -16.11
N ASP A 283 -21.05 15.90 -16.27
CA ASP A 283 -21.50 17.29 -16.13
C ASP A 283 -21.41 17.77 -14.69
N ILE A 284 -21.76 16.91 -13.73
CA ILE A 284 -21.63 17.23 -12.29
C ILE A 284 -20.16 17.27 -11.89
N GLN A 285 -19.34 16.35 -12.37
CA GLN A 285 -17.88 16.36 -12.09
C GLN A 285 -17.24 17.63 -12.65
N ASN A 286 -17.52 18.00 -13.88
CA ASN A 286 -17.02 19.23 -14.50
C ASN A 286 -17.48 20.48 -13.73
N LYS A 287 -18.72 20.50 -13.24
CA LYS A 287 -19.21 21.58 -12.39
C LYS A 287 -18.38 21.71 -11.11
N VAL A 288 -18.13 20.60 -10.42
CA VAL A 288 -17.32 20.59 -9.18
C VAL A 288 -15.89 21.00 -9.46
N ILE A 289 -15.29 20.53 -10.54
CA ILE A 289 -13.94 20.94 -10.98
C ILE A 289 -13.88 22.46 -11.15
N ASN A 290 -14.82 23.03 -11.89
CA ASN A 290 -14.87 24.48 -12.14
C ASN A 290 -15.09 25.27 -10.84
N GLU A 291 -15.99 24.84 -9.94
CA GLU A 291 -16.21 25.51 -8.65
C GLU A 291 -14.97 25.48 -7.74
N ILE A 292 -14.19 24.41 -7.76
CA ILE A 292 -12.93 24.32 -7.02
C ILE A 292 -11.86 25.19 -7.67
N ASP A 293 -11.76 25.17 -9.01
CA ASP A 293 -10.82 26.01 -9.77
C ASP A 293 -11.07 27.50 -9.53
N ASP A 294 -12.32 27.95 -9.66
CA ASP A 294 -12.74 29.31 -9.37
C ASP A 294 -12.36 29.72 -7.93
N TYR A 295 -12.61 28.85 -6.94
CA TYR A 295 -12.24 29.12 -5.56
C TYR A 295 -10.72 29.22 -5.38
N LEU A 296 -9.94 28.32 -5.95
CA LEU A 296 -8.48 28.36 -5.85
C LEU A 296 -7.92 29.61 -6.54
N PHE A 297 -8.48 29.99 -7.67
CA PHE A 297 -8.03 31.18 -8.41
C PHE A 297 -8.45 32.48 -7.75
N ASP A 298 -9.71 32.63 -7.39
CA ASP A 298 -10.25 33.89 -6.86
C ASP A 298 -9.86 34.13 -5.41
N GLU A 299 -10.03 33.12 -4.54
CA GLU A 299 -9.79 33.33 -3.10
C GLU A 299 -8.33 33.01 -2.74
N ILE A 300 -7.81 31.84 -3.10
CA ILE A 300 -6.49 31.45 -2.64
C ILE A 300 -5.38 32.22 -3.35
N ARG A 301 -5.46 32.31 -4.67
CA ARG A 301 -4.44 33.01 -5.46
C ARG A 301 -4.62 34.51 -5.39
N SER A 302 -5.83 35.04 -5.69
CA SER A 302 -6.03 36.49 -5.88
C SER A 302 -6.19 37.24 -4.57
N VAL A 303 -6.95 36.69 -3.60
CA VAL A 303 -7.21 37.38 -2.31
C VAL A 303 -6.10 37.09 -1.30
N HIS A 304 -5.71 35.80 -1.15
CA HIS A 304 -4.72 35.42 -0.14
C HIS A 304 -3.27 35.49 -0.65
N GLY A 305 -3.06 35.70 -1.94
CA GLY A 305 -1.76 35.93 -2.55
C GLY A 305 -0.87 34.68 -2.58
N VAL A 306 -1.46 33.48 -2.66
CA VAL A 306 -0.72 32.23 -2.86
C VAL A 306 -0.44 32.11 -4.36
N GLU A 307 0.81 32.21 -4.78
CA GLU A 307 1.19 32.21 -6.19
C GLU A 307 1.06 30.83 -6.87
N LEU A 308 -0.12 30.20 -6.74
CA LEU A 308 -0.41 28.94 -7.40
C LEU A 308 -0.36 29.11 -8.92
N THR A 309 0.35 28.23 -9.60
CA THR A 309 0.28 28.07 -11.05
C THR A 309 -1.00 27.31 -11.44
N LEU A 310 -1.45 27.44 -12.68
CA LEU A 310 -2.59 26.69 -13.19
C LEU A 310 -2.36 25.16 -13.04
N GLN A 311 -1.14 24.71 -13.32
CA GLN A 311 -0.79 23.29 -13.17
C GLN A 311 -0.92 22.82 -11.72
N GLU A 312 -0.49 23.61 -10.73
CA GLU A 312 -0.62 23.25 -9.32
C GLU A 312 -2.09 23.20 -8.88
N MET A 313 -2.93 24.09 -9.41
CA MET A 313 -4.38 24.07 -9.17
C MET A 313 -5.00 22.80 -9.75
N ASP A 314 -4.67 22.44 -10.99
CA ASP A 314 -5.12 21.21 -11.62
C ASP A 314 -4.69 19.97 -10.80
N GLU A 315 -3.43 19.93 -10.34
CA GLU A 315 -2.92 18.83 -9.51
C GLU A 315 -3.63 18.73 -8.13
N ILE A 316 -3.97 19.88 -7.51
CA ILE A 316 -4.75 19.88 -6.28
C ILE A 316 -6.13 19.29 -6.54
N ILE A 317 -6.81 19.74 -7.59
CA ILE A 317 -8.16 19.31 -7.96
C ILE A 317 -8.16 17.80 -8.23
N GLU A 318 -7.25 17.30 -9.07
CA GLU A 318 -7.13 15.89 -9.41
C GLU A 318 -6.91 15.03 -8.15
N LYS A 319 -5.95 15.40 -7.31
CA LYS A 319 -5.65 14.64 -6.08
C LYS A 319 -6.80 14.65 -5.09
N VAL A 320 -7.46 15.78 -4.90
CA VAL A 320 -8.62 15.88 -3.99
C VAL A 320 -9.79 15.06 -4.50
N LEU A 321 -10.09 15.11 -5.79
CA LEU A 321 -11.15 14.28 -6.38
C LEU A 321 -10.81 12.79 -6.33
N THR A 322 -9.54 12.43 -6.49
CA THR A 322 -9.07 11.04 -6.30
C THR A 322 -9.34 10.57 -4.87
N VAL A 323 -8.97 11.36 -3.87
CA VAL A 323 -9.26 11.07 -2.45
C VAL A 323 -10.77 10.97 -2.22
N ALA A 324 -11.55 11.92 -2.73
CA ALA A 324 -13.00 11.92 -2.59
C ALA A 324 -13.64 10.66 -3.20
N ARG A 325 -13.15 10.22 -4.35
CA ARG A 325 -13.63 9.00 -5.02
C ARG A 325 -13.39 7.74 -4.20
N HIS A 326 -12.22 7.62 -3.57
CA HIS A 326 -11.90 6.46 -2.71
C HIS A 326 -12.70 6.46 -1.41
N ARG A 327 -13.03 7.64 -0.89
CA ARG A 327 -13.83 7.78 0.33
C ARG A 327 -15.33 7.62 0.09
N HIS A 328 -15.80 7.99 -1.10
CA HIS A 328 -17.21 7.96 -1.50
C HIS A 328 -17.36 7.25 -2.86
N PRO A 329 -17.14 5.94 -2.93
CA PRO A 329 -17.08 5.20 -4.20
C PRO A 329 -18.44 5.02 -4.89
N LYS A 330 -19.57 5.45 -4.28
CA LYS A 330 -20.95 5.25 -4.80
C LYS A 330 -21.74 6.54 -4.79
#